data_17716bd18c53e48df65501a2982edb24
#
_entry.id   17716bd18c53e48df65501a2982edb24
#
_cell.length_a   1.000
_cell.length_b   1.000
_cell.length_c   1.000
_cell.angle_alpha   90.00
_cell.angle_beta   90.00
_cell.angle_gamma   90.00
#
_symmetry.space_group_name_H-M   'P 1'
#
loop_
_entity.id
_entity.type
_entity.pdbx_description
1 polymer ?
#
loop_
_entity_poly.entity_id
_entity_poly.type
_entity_poly.pdbx_seq_one_letter_code
_entity_poly.pdbx_strand_id
1 'polypeptide(L)'
;LKDKDYGTSFADKNDAGTPSYQVRGSFLLDKDEPIYGVGQVMDGKFNRRNSMHHMQNENMFTYSPYFMSPVKGYAVYWDNYSISEFMDTPQELAFQSLGHCADYYFMYGGNADGIIAQVRDLTGHSPMLPLWAYGFFQSKERYHTQEESLNVLKKYRELQIPIDCMIQDWRYWPEYQKTDSAWNSH
;
A
#
# COMPACT_ATOMS: atom_id res chain seq x y z
N LEU A 1 -22.36 -2.19 -6.25
CA LEU A 1 -22.12 -2.40 -4.82
C LEU A 1 -23.41 -2.41 -4.05
N LYS A 2 -23.52 -3.26 -3.08
CA LYS A 2 -24.66 -3.36 -2.19
C LYS A 2 -24.15 -3.77 -0.80
N ASP A 3 -24.66 -3.15 0.25
CA ASP A 3 -24.35 -3.56 1.61
C ASP A 3 -24.82 -4.99 1.85
N LYS A 4 -24.03 -5.80 2.54
CA LYS A 4 -24.44 -7.11 3.01
C LYS A 4 -25.01 -6.97 4.42
N ASP A 5 -26.17 -7.57 4.63
CA ASP A 5 -26.94 -7.46 5.87
C ASP A 5 -27.17 -5.98 6.23
N TYR A 6 -26.55 -5.48 7.29
CA TYR A 6 -26.64 -4.06 7.69
C TYR A 6 -25.38 -3.26 7.28
N GLY A 7 -24.53 -3.81 6.43
CA GLY A 7 -23.31 -3.17 5.91
C GLY A 7 -22.17 -3.08 6.92
N THR A 8 -22.46 -2.66 8.14
CA THR A 8 -21.45 -2.46 9.19
C THR A 8 -21.79 -3.27 10.44
N SER A 9 -20.77 -3.86 11.05
CA SER A 9 -20.90 -4.59 12.30
C SER A 9 -19.75 -4.29 13.26
N PHE A 10 -20.01 -4.44 14.56
CA PHE A 10 -19.08 -4.24 15.65
C PHE A 10 -19.06 -5.48 16.54
N ALA A 11 -17.87 -5.93 16.92
CA ALA A 11 -17.69 -7.00 17.90
C ALA A 11 -16.70 -6.53 18.96
N ASP A 12 -17.02 -6.78 20.23
CA ASP A 12 -16.17 -6.42 21.35
C ASP A 12 -14.77 -7.03 21.22
N LYS A 13 -13.74 -6.21 21.41
CA LYS A 13 -12.33 -6.59 21.41
C LYS A 13 -11.62 -5.92 22.57
N ASN A 14 -10.45 -6.46 22.90
CA ASN A 14 -9.52 -5.82 23.81
C ASN A 14 -8.19 -5.63 23.06
N ASP A 15 -7.72 -4.40 23.01
CA ASP A 15 -6.45 -4.04 22.42
C ASP A 15 -5.46 -3.68 23.53
N ALA A 16 -4.53 -4.60 23.80
CA ALA A 16 -3.51 -4.45 24.83
C ALA A 16 -4.03 -3.96 26.21
N GLY A 17 -5.20 -4.45 26.62
CA GLY A 17 -5.85 -4.07 27.88
C GLY A 17 -6.87 -2.93 27.74
N THR A 18 -7.00 -2.31 26.58
CA THR A 18 -7.98 -1.25 26.31
C THR A 18 -9.20 -1.82 25.58
N PRO A 19 -10.43 -1.59 26.10
CA PRO A 19 -11.65 -1.95 25.38
C PRO A 19 -11.70 -1.29 24.00
N SER A 20 -11.99 -2.06 22.97
CA SER A 20 -12.08 -1.63 21.59
C SER A 20 -13.13 -2.46 20.85
N TYR A 21 -13.27 -2.26 19.53
CA TYR A 21 -14.15 -3.03 18.68
C TYR A 21 -13.42 -3.56 17.47
N GLN A 22 -13.79 -4.73 17.03
CA GLN A 22 -13.56 -5.18 15.67
C GLN A 22 -14.66 -4.59 14.78
N VAL A 23 -14.29 -3.62 13.99
CA VAL A 23 -15.21 -2.92 13.07
C VAL A 23 -15.12 -3.57 11.70
N ARG A 24 -16.26 -3.89 11.10
CA ARG A 24 -16.31 -4.54 9.78
C ARG A 24 -17.32 -3.85 8.88
N GLY A 25 -16.88 -3.50 7.67
CA GLY A 25 -17.75 -3.08 6.56
C GLY A 25 -17.86 -4.19 5.53
N SER A 26 -19.09 -4.64 5.20
CA SER A 26 -19.35 -5.78 4.32
C SER A 26 -20.21 -5.38 3.13
N PHE A 27 -19.80 -5.82 1.94
CA PHE A 27 -20.43 -5.46 0.66
C PHE A 27 -20.68 -6.70 -0.19
N LEU A 28 -21.70 -6.63 -1.03
CA LEU A 28 -21.97 -7.62 -2.07
C LEU A 28 -21.57 -7.04 -3.43
N LEU A 29 -20.76 -7.78 -4.16
CA LEU A 29 -20.37 -7.46 -5.53
C LEU A 29 -21.04 -8.42 -6.51
N ASP A 30 -21.21 -7.98 -7.76
CA ASP A 30 -21.63 -8.88 -8.83
C ASP A 30 -20.55 -9.97 -9.02
N LYS A 31 -20.98 -11.18 -9.41
CA LYS A 31 -20.12 -12.36 -9.49
C LYS A 31 -18.87 -12.13 -10.35
N ASP A 32 -19.05 -11.47 -11.50
CA ASP A 32 -17.99 -11.27 -12.49
C ASP A 32 -17.41 -9.84 -12.49
N GLU A 33 -17.68 -9.08 -11.44
CA GLU A 33 -17.22 -7.70 -11.30
C GLU A 33 -15.73 -7.68 -10.90
N PRO A 34 -14.83 -7.19 -11.77
CA PRO A 34 -13.42 -7.07 -11.42
C PRO A 34 -13.20 -5.87 -10.48
N ILE A 35 -12.27 -6.04 -9.54
CA ILE A 35 -11.84 -4.97 -8.66
C ILE A 35 -10.31 -4.86 -8.64
N TYR A 36 -9.83 -3.64 -8.44
CA TYR A 36 -8.41 -3.29 -8.46
C TYR A 36 -8.09 -2.40 -7.26
N GLY A 37 -6.86 -2.44 -6.78
CA GLY A 37 -6.43 -1.62 -5.63
C GLY A 37 -5.69 -2.44 -4.58
N VAL A 38 -5.97 -2.17 -3.32
CA VAL A 38 -5.32 -2.66 -2.08
C VAL A 38 -3.82 -2.36 -1.97
N GLY A 39 -3.29 -1.51 -2.86
CA GLY A 39 -1.89 -1.10 -2.84
C GLY A 39 -0.95 -1.98 -3.66
N GLN A 40 0.33 -1.93 -3.33
CA GLN A 40 1.38 -2.72 -3.99
C GLN A 40 1.56 -4.04 -3.24
N VAL A 41 1.14 -5.13 -3.87
CA VAL A 41 1.21 -6.49 -3.34
C VAL A 41 1.93 -7.38 -4.33
N MET A 42 2.93 -8.12 -3.87
CA MET A 42 3.82 -8.94 -4.71
C MET A 42 3.29 -10.36 -4.93
N ASP A 43 2.01 -10.49 -5.26
CA ASP A 43 1.34 -11.78 -5.48
C ASP A 43 1.09 -12.09 -6.97
N GLY A 44 1.51 -11.19 -7.87
CA GLY A 44 1.34 -11.33 -9.32
C GLY A 44 -0.11 -11.17 -9.81
N LYS A 45 -1.05 -10.78 -8.94
CA LYS A 45 -2.46 -10.60 -9.30
C LYS A 45 -2.78 -9.12 -9.49
N PHE A 46 -3.42 -8.80 -10.59
CA PHE A 46 -3.92 -7.45 -10.85
C PHE A 46 -5.38 -7.30 -10.41
N ASN A 47 -6.24 -8.26 -10.76
CA ASN A 47 -7.62 -8.31 -10.26
C ASN A 47 -7.64 -8.89 -8.84
N ARG A 48 -8.21 -8.17 -7.88
CA ARG A 48 -8.24 -8.51 -6.46
C ARG A 48 -9.43 -9.36 -6.03
N ARG A 49 -10.19 -9.89 -6.98
CA ARG A 49 -11.27 -10.84 -6.65
C ARG A 49 -10.72 -12.14 -6.05
N ASN A 50 -11.47 -12.67 -5.08
CA ASN A 50 -11.12 -13.89 -4.35
C ASN A 50 -9.72 -13.81 -3.71
N SER A 51 -9.40 -12.68 -3.09
CA SER A 51 -8.15 -12.47 -2.38
C SER A 51 -8.38 -12.01 -0.94
N MET A 52 -7.40 -12.30 -0.09
CA MET A 52 -7.39 -11.88 1.31
C MET A 52 -6.03 -11.26 1.61
N HIS A 53 -6.04 -10.11 2.27
CA HIS A 53 -4.83 -9.35 2.59
C HIS A 53 -4.86 -8.85 4.02
N HIS A 54 -3.81 -9.18 4.77
CA HIS A 54 -3.48 -8.56 6.04
C HIS A 54 -2.75 -7.25 5.76
N MET A 55 -3.43 -6.12 5.92
CA MET A 55 -2.98 -4.81 5.45
C MET A 55 -2.14 -4.12 6.53
N GLN A 56 -0.94 -4.63 6.72
CA GLN A 56 0.11 -4.00 7.51
C GLN A 56 1.24 -3.57 6.56
N ASN A 57 1.59 -2.29 6.56
CA ASN A 57 2.70 -1.80 5.75
C ASN A 57 4.03 -2.23 6.38
N GLU A 58 4.82 -2.95 5.60
CA GLU A 58 6.13 -3.46 6.01
C GLU A 58 7.06 -3.58 4.80
N ASN A 59 8.25 -4.14 4.99
CA ASN A 59 9.18 -4.34 3.89
C ASN A 59 8.52 -5.18 2.77
N MET A 60 8.59 -4.70 1.54
CA MET A 60 8.02 -5.28 0.30
C MET A 60 6.50 -5.14 0.13
N PHE A 61 5.76 -4.66 1.12
CA PHE A 61 4.31 -4.49 1.03
C PHE A 61 3.93 -3.04 1.34
N THR A 62 3.20 -2.42 0.41
CA THR A 62 2.60 -1.09 0.63
C THR A 62 1.12 -1.21 0.36
N TYR A 63 0.35 -1.38 1.43
CA TYR A 63 -1.09 -1.47 1.35
C TYR A 63 -1.75 -0.10 1.29
N SER A 64 -2.84 -0.05 0.56
CA SER A 64 -3.77 1.07 0.56
C SER A 64 -5.18 0.52 0.77
N PRO A 65 -5.92 0.93 1.81
CA PRO A 65 -7.24 0.38 2.13
C PRO A 65 -8.31 0.92 1.18
N TYR A 66 -8.14 0.64 -0.09
CA TYR A 66 -8.89 1.17 -1.21
C TYR A 66 -9.06 0.11 -2.28
N PHE A 67 -10.27 0.00 -2.82
CA PHE A 67 -10.48 -0.72 -4.07
C PHE A 67 -11.39 0.08 -5.00
N MET A 68 -11.27 -0.17 -6.30
CA MET A 68 -12.16 0.38 -7.30
C MET A 68 -12.70 -0.70 -8.25
N SER A 69 -13.90 -0.46 -8.74
CA SER A 69 -14.53 -1.21 -9.83
C SER A 69 -14.72 -0.28 -11.04
N PRO A 70 -13.76 -0.20 -11.98
CA PRO A 70 -13.85 0.68 -13.14
C PRO A 70 -15.05 0.36 -14.04
N VAL A 71 -15.41 -0.92 -14.13
CA VAL A 71 -16.58 -1.39 -14.94
C VAL A 71 -17.88 -0.85 -14.40
N LYS A 72 -18.00 -0.70 -13.08
CA LYS A 72 -19.18 -0.16 -12.40
C LYS A 72 -19.04 1.32 -12.07
N GLY A 73 -17.86 1.89 -12.22
CA GLY A 73 -17.58 3.31 -12.07
C GLY A 73 -17.54 3.80 -10.62
N TYR A 74 -17.18 2.94 -9.64
CA TYR A 74 -17.11 3.34 -8.23
C TYR A 74 -15.83 2.83 -7.56
N ALA A 75 -15.56 3.42 -6.38
CA ALA A 75 -14.52 2.97 -5.46
C ALA A 75 -14.99 3.05 -4.01
N VAL A 76 -14.31 2.32 -3.15
CA VAL A 76 -14.43 2.41 -1.70
C VAL A 76 -13.05 2.62 -1.09
N TYR A 77 -12.92 3.62 -0.24
CA TYR A 77 -11.74 3.87 0.59
C TYR A 77 -12.14 3.67 2.05
N TRP A 78 -11.48 2.74 2.72
CA TRP A 78 -11.66 2.43 4.13
C TRP A 78 -10.70 3.27 4.95
N ASP A 79 -11.19 4.35 5.55
CA ASP A 79 -10.37 5.31 6.27
C ASP A 79 -10.18 4.89 7.73
N ASN A 80 -9.27 3.95 7.93
CA ASN A 80 -8.90 3.46 9.24
C ASN A 80 -7.38 3.26 9.32
N TYR A 81 -6.75 3.83 10.33
CA TYR A 81 -5.29 3.79 10.52
C TYR A 81 -4.78 2.54 11.23
N SER A 82 -5.66 1.68 11.73
CA SER A 82 -5.27 0.39 12.32
C SER A 82 -4.91 -0.63 11.26
N ILE A 83 -4.17 -1.67 11.66
CA ILE A 83 -4.00 -2.86 10.84
C ILE A 83 -5.38 -3.36 10.41
N SER A 84 -5.54 -3.56 9.12
CA SER A 84 -6.83 -3.91 8.53
C SER A 84 -6.75 -5.22 7.76
N GLU A 85 -7.88 -5.91 7.68
CA GLU A 85 -8.06 -7.07 6.80
C GLU A 85 -8.92 -6.65 5.62
N PHE A 86 -8.47 -6.99 4.42
CA PHE A 86 -9.29 -6.99 3.22
C PHE A 86 -9.61 -8.42 2.84
N MET A 87 -10.87 -8.72 2.62
CA MET A 87 -11.35 -10.07 2.32
C MET A 87 -12.37 -10.01 1.19
N ASP A 88 -12.07 -10.63 0.05
CA ASP A 88 -13.06 -10.90 -0.99
C ASP A 88 -13.29 -12.40 -1.12
N THR A 89 -14.47 -12.83 -0.77
CA THR A 89 -14.94 -14.22 -0.79
C THR A 89 -16.16 -14.35 -1.71
N PRO A 90 -16.59 -15.56 -2.05
CA PRO A 90 -17.84 -15.73 -2.81
C PRO A 90 -19.09 -15.17 -2.12
N GLN A 91 -19.07 -14.97 -0.79
CA GLN A 91 -20.20 -14.50 0.00
C GLN A 91 -20.22 -13.00 0.20
N GLU A 92 -19.02 -12.37 0.26
CA GLU A 92 -18.90 -10.94 0.52
C GLU A 92 -17.51 -10.41 0.23
N LEU A 93 -17.42 -9.11 0.00
CA LEU A 93 -16.21 -8.33 0.15
C LEU A 93 -16.29 -7.58 1.48
N ALA A 94 -15.21 -7.58 2.27
CA ALA A 94 -15.21 -6.87 3.53
C ALA A 94 -13.86 -6.20 3.81
N PHE A 95 -13.94 -5.05 4.48
CA PHE A 95 -12.85 -4.52 5.29
C PHE A 95 -13.13 -4.75 6.76
N GLN A 96 -12.08 -4.99 7.54
CA GLN A 96 -12.17 -5.20 8.97
C GLN A 96 -10.95 -4.58 9.66
N SER A 97 -11.15 -3.86 10.75
CA SER A 97 -10.10 -3.17 11.51
C SER A 97 -10.43 -3.16 13.00
N LEU A 98 -9.43 -2.86 13.84
CA LEU A 98 -9.70 -2.42 15.22
C LEU A 98 -10.02 -0.93 15.22
N GLY A 99 -11.02 -0.51 16.00
CA GLY A 99 -11.39 0.90 16.10
C GLY A 99 -12.69 1.13 16.83
N HIS A 100 -13.14 2.38 16.88
CA HIS A 100 -14.37 2.79 17.54
C HIS A 100 -15.45 3.25 16.55
N CYS A 101 -15.12 3.35 15.26
CA CYS A 101 -16.06 3.74 14.21
C CYS A 101 -15.72 3.01 12.90
N ALA A 102 -16.71 2.89 12.04
CA ALA A 102 -16.53 2.56 10.63
C ALA A 102 -16.48 3.88 9.86
N ASP A 103 -15.32 4.22 9.35
CA ASP A 103 -15.14 5.40 8.49
C ASP A 103 -14.73 4.93 7.09
N TYR A 104 -15.52 5.31 6.08
CA TYR A 104 -15.19 4.99 4.71
C TYR A 104 -15.85 5.95 3.73
N TYR A 105 -15.23 6.10 2.57
CA TYR A 105 -15.71 6.92 1.49
C TYR A 105 -16.16 6.04 0.32
N PHE A 106 -17.40 6.23 -0.10
CA PHE A 106 -17.89 5.70 -1.36
C PHE A 106 -17.79 6.79 -2.43
N MET A 107 -17.06 6.49 -3.51
CA MET A 107 -16.80 7.43 -4.59
C MET A 107 -17.40 6.91 -5.89
N TYR A 108 -18.24 7.72 -6.55
CA TYR A 108 -18.79 7.37 -7.85
C TYR A 108 -18.29 8.32 -8.93
N GLY A 109 -17.47 7.80 -9.84
CA GLY A 109 -16.88 8.56 -10.95
C GLY A 109 -17.37 8.14 -12.33
N GLY A 110 -18.21 7.09 -12.41
CA GLY A 110 -18.77 6.57 -13.66
C GLY A 110 -17.80 5.76 -14.52
N ASN A 111 -16.49 6.01 -14.42
CA ASN A 111 -15.40 5.28 -15.08
C ASN A 111 -14.10 5.44 -14.27
N ALA A 112 -13.00 4.83 -14.74
CA ALA A 112 -11.72 4.86 -14.04
C ALA A 112 -11.19 6.29 -13.81
N ASP A 113 -11.23 7.14 -14.84
CA ASP A 113 -10.72 8.52 -14.74
C ASP A 113 -11.52 9.35 -13.75
N GLY A 114 -12.85 9.22 -13.77
CA GLY A 114 -13.75 9.88 -12.82
C GLY A 114 -13.53 9.39 -11.38
N ILE A 115 -13.28 8.09 -11.18
CA ILE A 115 -12.92 7.54 -9.86
C ILE A 115 -11.62 8.16 -9.37
N ILE A 116 -10.57 8.19 -10.20
CA ILE A 116 -9.28 8.77 -9.84
C ILE A 116 -9.42 10.28 -9.54
N ALA A 117 -10.27 10.99 -10.27
CA ALA A 117 -10.57 12.39 -9.95
C ALA A 117 -11.15 12.53 -8.54
N GLN A 118 -12.14 11.70 -8.17
CA GLN A 118 -12.73 11.70 -6.82
C GLN A 118 -11.71 11.36 -5.72
N VAL A 119 -10.81 10.38 -5.97
CA VAL A 119 -9.72 10.07 -5.04
C VAL A 119 -8.81 11.28 -4.85
N ARG A 120 -8.47 11.99 -5.92
CA ARG A 120 -7.62 13.18 -5.86
C ARG A 120 -8.30 14.37 -5.18
N ASP A 121 -9.61 14.50 -5.31
CA ASP A 121 -10.39 15.50 -4.58
C ASP A 121 -10.35 15.22 -3.07
N LEU A 122 -10.39 13.94 -2.68
CA LEU A 122 -10.34 13.52 -1.29
C LEU A 122 -8.93 13.63 -0.69
N THR A 123 -7.91 13.16 -1.41
CA THR A 123 -6.54 12.99 -0.89
C THR A 123 -5.56 14.10 -1.31
N GLY A 124 -5.99 14.99 -2.19
CA GLY A 124 -5.15 16.01 -2.80
C GLY A 124 -4.49 15.56 -4.12
N HIS A 125 -4.02 16.55 -4.87
CA HIS A 125 -3.37 16.32 -6.15
C HIS A 125 -1.92 15.88 -5.98
N SER A 126 -1.50 14.86 -6.73
CA SER A 126 -0.10 14.45 -6.80
C SER A 126 0.72 15.56 -7.48
N PRO A 127 1.88 15.96 -6.91
CA PRO A 127 2.77 16.90 -7.55
C PRO A 127 3.42 16.29 -8.80
N MET A 128 3.72 17.14 -9.79
CA MET A 128 4.56 16.73 -10.91
C MET A 128 6.02 16.64 -10.42
N LEU A 129 6.61 15.47 -10.50
CA LEU A 129 8.00 15.28 -10.16
C LEU A 129 8.94 15.76 -11.29
N PRO A 130 10.20 16.14 -10.97
CA PRO A 130 11.18 16.45 -12.00
C PRO A 130 11.52 15.21 -12.83
N LEU A 131 11.95 15.41 -14.09
CA LEU A 131 12.17 14.33 -15.05
C LEU A 131 13.11 13.23 -14.53
N TRP A 132 14.20 13.60 -13.82
CA TRP A 132 15.15 12.66 -13.26
C TRP A 132 14.53 11.68 -12.24
N ALA A 133 13.42 12.04 -11.59
CA ALA A 133 12.72 11.17 -10.65
C ALA A 133 12.04 9.95 -11.32
N TYR A 134 11.91 9.99 -12.65
CA TYR A 134 11.40 8.87 -13.47
C TYR A 134 12.51 8.07 -14.13
N GLY A 135 13.76 8.39 -13.85
CA GLY A 135 14.93 7.75 -14.42
C GLY A 135 15.42 6.55 -13.62
N PHE A 136 16.69 6.20 -13.80
CA PHE A 136 17.29 5.04 -13.14
C PHE A 136 17.92 5.42 -11.81
N PHE A 137 17.49 4.72 -10.76
CA PHE A 137 17.98 4.81 -9.39
C PHE A 137 18.83 3.58 -9.08
N GLN A 138 20.14 3.76 -8.93
CA GLN A 138 21.04 2.70 -8.47
C GLN A 138 20.98 2.64 -6.95
N SER A 139 20.39 1.57 -6.44
CA SER A 139 20.36 1.28 -5.00
C SER A 139 21.14 0.03 -4.67
N LYS A 140 21.75 0.03 -3.51
CA LYS A 140 22.43 -1.10 -2.90
C LYS A 140 22.31 -0.95 -1.39
N GLU A 141 22.28 -2.05 -0.65
CA GLU A 141 22.27 -2.09 0.81
C GLU A 141 23.13 -1.00 1.45
N ARG A 142 24.36 -0.83 0.93
CA ARG A 142 25.27 0.27 1.27
C ARG A 142 26.42 0.38 0.26
N TYR A 143 27.06 1.53 0.29
CA TYR A 143 28.43 1.75 -0.18
C TYR A 143 29.27 2.05 1.04
N HIS A 144 30.39 1.32 1.25
CA HIS A 144 31.18 1.44 2.47
C HIS A 144 31.90 2.78 2.60
N THR A 145 32.25 3.40 1.46
CA THR A 145 32.96 4.67 1.41
C THR A 145 32.36 5.58 0.32
N GLN A 146 32.60 6.88 0.48
CA GLN A 146 32.31 7.85 -0.57
C GLN A 146 33.01 7.49 -1.89
N GLU A 147 34.25 7.01 -1.82
CA GLU A 147 35.04 6.63 -2.98
C GLU A 147 34.38 5.47 -3.74
N GLU A 148 33.88 4.45 -3.03
CA GLU A 148 33.15 3.33 -3.63
C GLU A 148 31.93 3.85 -4.40
N SER A 149 31.11 4.69 -3.80
CA SER A 149 29.93 5.28 -4.44
C SER A 149 30.28 6.06 -5.71
N LEU A 150 31.31 6.90 -5.63
CA LEU A 150 31.77 7.69 -6.76
C LEU A 150 32.34 6.81 -7.88
N ASN A 151 33.06 5.74 -7.55
CA ASN A 151 33.61 4.82 -8.54
C ASN A 151 32.51 4.03 -9.27
N VAL A 152 31.45 3.62 -8.56
CA VAL A 152 30.26 3.02 -9.19
C VAL A 152 29.63 4.00 -10.17
N LEU A 153 29.39 5.24 -9.78
CA LEU A 153 28.82 6.26 -10.65
C LEU A 153 29.69 6.53 -11.89
N LYS A 154 31.02 6.66 -11.68
CA LYS A 154 31.98 6.82 -12.79
C LYS A 154 31.87 5.66 -13.77
N LYS A 155 31.75 4.43 -13.25
CA LYS A 155 31.65 3.22 -14.08
C LYS A 155 30.39 3.22 -14.96
N TYR A 156 29.23 3.64 -14.41
CA TYR A 156 28.02 3.84 -15.21
C TYR A 156 28.27 4.84 -16.36
N ARG A 157 28.93 5.96 -16.08
CA ARG A 157 29.24 6.99 -17.08
C ARG A 157 30.22 6.51 -18.14
N GLU A 158 31.29 5.79 -17.74
CA GLU A 158 32.25 5.19 -18.67
C GLU A 158 31.59 4.19 -19.63
N LEU A 159 30.65 3.41 -19.13
CA LEU A 159 29.93 2.42 -19.92
C LEU A 159 28.75 3.04 -20.69
N GLN A 160 28.55 4.35 -20.61
CA GLN A 160 27.43 5.07 -21.22
C GLN A 160 26.06 4.54 -20.83
N ILE A 161 25.94 3.99 -19.62
CA ILE A 161 24.67 3.56 -19.04
C ILE A 161 24.03 4.77 -18.34
N PRO A 162 22.80 5.16 -18.72
CA PRO A 162 22.11 6.24 -18.06
C PRO A 162 21.88 5.97 -16.57
N ILE A 163 22.10 6.98 -15.75
CA ILE A 163 21.83 6.95 -14.31
C ILE A 163 21.43 8.35 -13.84
N ASP A 164 20.39 8.43 -13.02
CA ASP A 164 19.81 9.67 -12.55
C ASP A 164 20.02 9.87 -11.04
N CYS A 165 20.06 8.78 -10.27
CA CYS A 165 20.22 8.87 -8.84
C CYS A 165 21.06 7.70 -8.28
N MET A 166 21.84 7.99 -7.23
CA MET A 166 22.48 7.00 -6.38
C MET A 166 21.83 7.00 -4.99
N ILE A 167 21.51 5.83 -4.47
CA ILE A 167 20.90 5.68 -3.15
C ILE A 167 21.91 5.01 -2.22
N GLN A 168 22.21 5.67 -1.11
CA GLN A 168 22.83 5.06 0.06
C GLN A 168 21.66 4.54 0.91
N ASP A 169 21.46 3.24 0.89
CA ASP A 169 20.28 2.59 1.43
C ASP A 169 20.38 2.36 2.96
N TRP A 170 19.62 1.43 3.49
CA TRP A 170 19.34 1.27 4.91
C TRP A 170 20.59 1.09 5.81
N ARG A 171 21.70 0.56 5.33
CA ARG A 171 22.97 0.45 6.09
C ARG A 171 23.91 1.62 5.82
N TYR A 172 23.47 2.84 6.01
CA TYR A 172 24.26 4.05 5.73
C TYR A 172 25.19 4.49 6.88
N TRP A 173 25.06 3.92 8.08
CA TRP A 173 25.92 4.24 9.22
C TRP A 173 27.29 3.54 9.13
N PRO A 174 28.34 4.09 9.78
CA PRO A 174 29.64 3.47 9.85
C PRO A 174 29.59 2.10 10.54
N GLU A 175 30.45 1.17 10.12
CA GLU A 175 30.66 -0.06 10.86
C GLU A 175 31.38 0.24 12.18
N TYR A 176 30.68 0.14 13.29
CA TYR A 176 31.30 0.05 14.60
C TYR A 176 31.77 -1.40 14.78
N GLN A 177 33.08 -1.58 14.95
CA GLN A 177 33.66 -2.88 15.18
C GLN A 177 32.95 -3.56 16.37
N LYS A 178 32.32 -4.71 16.13
CA LYS A 178 31.82 -5.69 17.11
C LYS A 178 30.46 -5.49 17.79
N THR A 179 29.55 -4.66 17.36
CA THR A 179 28.19 -4.65 17.92
C THR A 179 27.08 -5.04 16.94
N ASP A 180 27.43 -5.59 15.79
CA ASP A 180 26.48 -6.01 14.75
C ASP A 180 25.54 -7.16 15.17
N SER A 181 25.78 -7.82 16.31
CA SER A 181 24.94 -8.92 16.79
C SER A 181 23.56 -8.48 17.28
N ALA A 182 23.40 -7.21 17.64
CA ALA A 182 22.14 -6.69 18.15
C ALA A 182 21.13 -6.33 17.03
N TRP A 183 21.60 -6.01 15.82
CA TRP A 183 20.75 -5.65 14.69
C TRP A 183 20.35 -6.84 13.80
N ASN A 184 21.11 -7.92 13.82
CA ASN A 184 20.79 -9.13 13.08
C ASN A 184 19.83 -10.08 13.82
N SER A 185 19.29 -9.66 14.96
CA SER A 185 18.38 -10.46 15.80
C SER A 185 16.94 -9.96 15.79
N HIS A 186 16.56 -9.07 14.87
CA HIS A 186 15.17 -8.61 14.69
C HIS A 186 14.66 -8.89 13.30
#